data_f7706890182fb213006b5a8387034493
#
_entry.id   f7706890182fb213006b5a8387034493
#
_cell.length_a   1.000
_cell.length_b   1.000
_cell.length_c   1.000
_cell.angle_alpha   90.00
_cell.angle_beta   90.00
_cell.angle_gamma   90.00
#
_symmetry.space_group_name_H-M   'P 1'
#
loop_
_entity.id
_entity.type
_entity.pdbx_description
1 polymer ?
#
loop_
_entity_poly.entity_id
_entity_poly.type
_entity_poly.pdbx_seq_one_letter_code
_entity_poly.pdbx_strand_id
1 'polypeptide(L)'
;MVKLGFHVSIAGAFSNAVERAQALGCDTFQIFTRSPRVWAAKPIDAASADAFVKTLAASGIGPVVDHMPYLPNPAAEKPEIYEKSVATLTDELNRCSQLKIPYLVTHLGHHGAEGHKKGQEKVIAAIGQALDNAAGDTMILLENTANEKNTVGGTFTDVGVIADGLGREPRVGFCFDTCHAAAAGYDLKGHGAETVFGWFADEAGDLSRLKVIHLNDMKGGIGSQLDRHEHLGLGTLGEETIRDVLTFPTDYDWAFLM
;
A
#
# COMPACT_ATOMS: atom_id res chain seq x y z
N MET A 1 5.19 2.96 -20.06
CA MET A 1 4.90 1.50 -20.21
C MET A 1 4.31 1.03 -18.90
N VAL A 2 3.20 0.27 -18.93
CA VAL A 2 2.56 -0.27 -17.71
C VAL A 2 3.52 -1.24 -17.04
N LYS A 3 3.72 -1.10 -15.72
CA LYS A 3 4.56 -2.01 -14.91
C LYS A 3 3.65 -2.94 -14.13
N LEU A 4 3.73 -4.24 -14.44
CA LEU A 4 2.90 -5.27 -13.80
C LEU A 4 3.76 -6.16 -12.89
N GLY A 5 3.20 -6.58 -11.77
CA GLY A 5 3.88 -7.49 -10.85
C GLY A 5 2.96 -8.14 -9.83
N PHE A 6 3.60 -8.92 -8.97
CA PHE A 6 2.92 -9.70 -7.93
C PHE A 6 3.56 -9.49 -6.57
N HIS A 7 2.81 -9.83 -5.53
CA HIS A 7 3.39 -10.03 -4.21
C HIS A 7 4.19 -11.34 -4.19
N VAL A 8 5.50 -11.25 -3.95
CA VAL A 8 6.41 -12.41 -3.96
C VAL A 8 7.03 -12.70 -2.59
N SER A 9 7.33 -13.96 -2.35
CA SER A 9 7.90 -14.39 -1.08
C SER A 9 9.40 -14.08 -0.98
N ILE A 10 9.86 -13.63 0.19
CA ILE A 10 11.28 -13.46 0.56
C ILE A 10 11.89 -14.73 1.16
N ALA A 11 11.21 -15.88 1.14
CA ALA A 11 11.69 -17.10 1.79
C ALA A 11 13.07 -17.53 1.27
N GLY A 12 13.97 -17.82 2.20
CA GLY A 12 15.37 -18.15 1.93
C GLY A 12 16.29 -16.94 1.99
N ALA A 13 16.12 -15.97 1.12
CA ALA A 13 16.88 -14.72 1.09
C ALA A 13 16.08 -13.63 0.37
N PHE A 14 16.38 -12.36 0.63
CA PHE A 14 15.74 -11.25 -0.09
C PHE A 14 16.03 -11.29 -1.61
N SER A 15 17.23 -11.67 -2.03
CA SER A 15 17.58 -11.84 -3.45
C SER A 15 16.71 -12.86 -4.17
N ASN A 16 16.23 -13.88 -3.48
CA ASN A 16 15.33 -14.88 -4.06
C ASN A 16 13.96 -14.28 -4.48
N ALA A 17 13.56 -13.17 -3.86
CA ALA A 17 12.34 -12.47 -4.29
C ALA A 17 12.51 -11.88 -5.69
N VAL A 18 13.69 -11.34 -6.00
CA VAL A 18 14.01 -10.83 -7.34
C VAL A 18 13.98 -11.96 -8.37
N GLU A 19 14.58 -13.11 -8.05
CA GLU A 19 14.58 -14.28 -8.93
C GLU A 19 13.16 -14.81 -9.19
N ARG A 20 12.31 -14.82 -8.16
CA ARG A 20 10.89 -15.19 -8.29
C ARG A 20 10.12 -14.21 -9.17
N ALA A 21 10.34 -12.91 -8.98
CA ALA A 21 9.72 -11.89 -9.80
C ALA A 21 10.15 -12.01 -11.28
N GLN A 22 11.44 -12.27 -11.55
CA GLN A 22 11.95 -12.54 -12.90
C GLN A 22 11.29 -13.78 -13.51
N ALA A 23 11.20 -14.87 -12.75
CA ALA A 23 10.59 -16.12 -13.23
C ALA A 23 9.10 -15.96 -13.57
N LEU A 24 8.41 -15.01 -12.92
CA LEU A 24 7.03 -14.66 -13.20
C LEU A 24 6.86 -13.61 -14.32
N GLY A 25 7.95 -13.07 -14.85
CA GLY A 25 7.91 -12.02 -15.86
C GLY A 25 7.45 -10.67 -15.34
N CYS A 26 7.69 -10.37 -14.06
CA CYS A 26 7.29 -9.11 -13.44
C CYS A 26 8.15 -7.93 -13.89
N ASP A 27 7.52 -6.76 -14.11
CA ASP A 27 8.20 -5.46 -14.27
C ASP A 27 8.45 -4.77 -12.93
N THR A 28 7.65 -5.09 -11.92
CA THR A 28 7.66 -4.59 -10.54
C THR A 28 7.26 -5.72 -9.61
N PHE A 29 7.48 -5.61 -8.29
CA PHE A 29 6.95 -6.59 -7.34
C PHE A 29 6.82 -6.01 -5.93
N GLN A 30 5.97 -6.66 -5.12
CA GLN A 30 5.77 -6.34 -3.71
C GLN A 30 6.29 -7.47 -2.84
N ILE A 31 6.78 -7.11 -1.67
CA ILE A 31 7.21 -8.06 -0.63
C ILE A 31 6.67 -7.64 0.74
N PHE A 32 6.76 -8.55 1.70
CA PHE A 32 6.89 -8.21 3.11
C PHE A 32 8.36 -8.35 3.48
N THR A 33 8.99 -7.34 4.09
CA THR A 33 10.38 -7.43 4.53
C THR A 33 10.53 -8.32 5.77
N ARG A 34 9.43 -8.70 6.41
CA ARG A 34 9.31 -9.61 7.56
C ARG A 34 8.11 -10.55 7.44
N SER A 35 7.96 -11.49 8.36
CA SER A 35 6.72 -12.25 8.47
C SER A 35 5.55 -11.32 8.84
N PRO A 36 4.46 -11.28 8.05
CA PRO A 36 3.37 -10.32 8.28
C PRO A 36 2.49 -10.65 9.49
N ARG A 37 2.69 -11.80 10.14
CA ARG A 37 1.84 -12.31 11.23
C ARG A 37 2.52 -12.30 12.59
N VAL A 38 3.73 -11.74 12.70
CA VAL A 38 4.47 -11.65 13.97
C VAL A 38 5.08 -10.26 14.14
N TRP A 39 5.14 -9.78 15.39
CA TRP A 39 5.70 -8.48 15.71
C TRP A 39 7.22 -8.42 15.57
N ALA A 40 7.88 -9.51 15.97
CA ALA A 40 9.33 -9.55 15.96
C ALA A 40 9.88 -9.76 14.54
N ALA A 41 10.89 -8.99 14.18
CA ALA A 41 11.66 -9.19 12.96
C ALA A 41 13.15 -9.36 13.28
N LYS A 42 13.83 -10.20 12.53
CA LYS A 42 15.30 -10.26 12.59
C LYS A 42 15.87 -9.04 11.87
N PRO A 43 16.95 -8.42 12.40
CA PRO A 43 17.67 -7.39 11.66
C PRO A 43 18.12 -7.91 10.29
N ILE A 44 18.12 -7.04 9.30
CA ILE A 44 18.71 -7.35 8.00
C ILE A 44 20.22 -7.15 8.12
N ASP A 45 21.00 -8.19 7.86
CA ASP A 45 22.45 -8.05 7.80
C ASP A 45 22.90 -7.38 6.50
N ALA A 46 24.06 -6.70 6.56
CA ALA A 46 24.57 -5.92 5.43
C ALA A 46 24.81 -6.78 4.17
N ALA A 47 25.27 -8.01 4.33
CA ALA A 47 25.54 -8.90 3.20
C ALA A 47 24.23 -9.29 2.48
N SER A 48 23.16 -9.57 3.23
CA SER A 48 21.83 -9.85 2.68
C SER A 48 21.25 -8.64 1.95
N ALA A 49 21.38 -7.43 2.51
CA ALA A 49 20.95 -6.20 1.88
C ALA A 49 21.71 -5.93 0.57
N ASP A 50 23.04 -6.03 0.61
CA ASP A 50 23.89 -5.84 -0.56
C ASP A 50 23.60 -6.85 -1.68
N ALA A 51 23.37 -8.11 -1.34
CA ALA A 51 22.99 -9.15 -2.29
C ALA A 51 21.66 -8.81 -2.98
N PHE A 52 20.64 -8.41 -2.20
CA PHE A 52 19.36 -7.98 -2.76
C PHE A 52 19.52 -6.79 -3.72
N VAL A 53 20.18 -5.71 -3.28
CA VAL A 53 20.37 -4.50 -4.08
C VAL A 53 21.11 -4.79 -5.38
N LYS A 54 22.18 -5.62 -5.33
CA LYS A 54 22.93 -6.02 -6.54
C LYS A 54 22.08 -6.85 -7.49
N THR A 55 21.35 -7.84 -6.97
CA THR A 55 20.48 -8.70 -7.79
C THR A 55 19.37 -7.88 -8.43
N LEU A 56 18.75 -6.97 -7.67
CA LEU A 56 17.71 -6.07 -8.16
C LEU A 56 18.24 -5.15 -9.27
N ALA A 57 19.38 -4.51 -9.06
CA ALA A 57 19.99 -3.63 -10.07
C ALA A 57 20.33 -4.38 -11.38
N ALA A 58 20.75 -5.64 -11.29
CA ALA A 58 21.04 -6.48 -12.45
C ALA A 58 19.78 -6.96 -13.19
N SER A 59 18.64 -7.04 -12.51
CA SER A 59 17.40 -7.56 -13.08
C SER A 59 16.67 -6.57 -14.00
N GLY A 60 16.83 -5.26 -13.76
CA GLY A 60 16.07 -4.20 -14.42
C GLY A 60 14.63 -4.07 -13.93
N ILE A 61 14.20 -4.86 -12.93
CA ILE A 61 12.86 -4.82 -12.35
C ILE A 61 12.74 -3.65 -11.36
N GLY A 62 11.60 -2.96 -11.37
CA GLY A 62 11.31 -1.93 -10.37
C GLY A 62 10.22 -0.95 -10.79
N PRO A 63 9.73 -0.18 -9.82
CA PRO A 63 10.13 -0.12 -8.40
C PRO A 63 9.74 -1.38 -7.61
N VAL A 64 10.47 -1.68 -6.53
CA VAL A 64 10.03 -2.65 -5.53
C VAL A 64 9.18 -1.94 -4.49
N VAL A 65 8.15 -2.62 -4.02
CA VAL A 65 7.23 -2.11 -3.00
C VAL A 65 7.31 -3.01 -1.77
N ASP A 66 7.43 -2.42 -0.59
CA ASP A 66 7.20 -3.13 0.66
C ASP A 66 5.77 -2.88 1.14
N HIS A 67 5.19 -3.83 1.82
CA HIS A 67 3.88 -3.67 2.44
C HIS A 67 3.99 -3.87 3.96
N MET A 68 3.32 -3.02 4.72
CA MET A 68 3.24 -3.18 6.17
C MET A 68 2.66 -4.56 6.55
N PRO A 69 3.21 -5.22 7.58
CA PRO A 69 2.61 -6.46 8.11
C PRO A 69 1.18 -6.24 8.62
N TYR A 70 0.41 -7.32 8.80
CA TYR A 70 -1.01 -7.25 9.17
C TYR A 70 -1.30 -6.87 10.62
N LEU A 71 -0.33 -7.03 11.53
CA LEU A 71 -0.57 -6.77 12.97
C LEU A 71 -0.60 -5.29 13.36
N PRO A 72 0.21 -4.40 12.76
CA PRO A 72 0.19 -2.99 13.09
C PRO A 72 -1.16 -2.34 12.81
N ASN A 73 -1.58 -1.51 13.74
CA ASN A 73 -2.79 -0.69 13.65
C ASN A 73 -2.46 0.73 14.13
N PRO A 74 -2.12 1.65 13.22
CA PRO A 74 -1.75 3.02 13.58
C PRO A 74 -2.92 3.85 14.16
N ALA A 75 -4.17 3.37 14.02
CA ALA A 75 -5.35 3.96 14.63
C ALA A 75 -5.76 3.28 15.95
N ALA A 76 -4.96 2.36 16.49
CA ALA A 76 -5.35 1.50 17.59
C ALA A 76 -5.78 2.28 18.83
N GLU A 77 -6.91 1.86 19.43
CA GLU A 77 -7.42 2.35 20.70
C GLU A 77 -6.46 2.00 21.86
N LYS A 78 -5.91 0.77 21.85
CA LYS A 78 -5.03 0.26 22.90
C LYS A 78 -3.61 0.84 22.75
N PRO A 79 -3.09 1.56 23.80
CA PRO A 79 -1.77 2.20 23.71
C PRO A 79 -0.65 1.25 23.34
N GLU A 80 -0.64 0.04 23.89
CA GLU A 80 0.41 -0.95 23.63
C GLU A 80 0.42 -1.44 22.15
N ILE A 81 -0.75 -1.46 21.48
CA ILE A 81 -0.82 -1.79 20.07
C ILE A 81 -0.40 -0.59 19.22
N TYR A 82 -0.83 0.61 19.61
CA TYR A 82 -0.43 1.85 18.95
C TYR A 82 1.10 2.03 18.95
N GLU A 83 1.73 1.94 20.13
CA GLU A 83 3.19 2.09 20.29
C GLU A 83 3.96 1.05 19.47
N LYS A 84 3.52 -0.22 19.50
CA LYS A 84 4.11 -1.27 18.67
C LYS A 84 3.92 -0.98 17.16
N SER A 85 2.82 -0.39 16.78
CA SER A 85 2.54 -0.05 15.38
C SER A 85 3.46 1.06 14.90
N VAL A 86 3.66 2.12 15.70
CA VAL A 86 4.62 3.20 15.41
C VAL A 86 6.05 2.63 15.29
N ALA A 87 6.47 1.82 16.25
CA ALA A 87 7.78 1.19 16.23
C ALA A 87 7.99 0.29 15.00
N THR A 88 6.95 -0.46 14.61
CA THR A 88 7.01 -1.32 13.41
C THR A 88 7.07 -0.49 12.14
N LEU A 89 6.29 0.59 12.04
CA LEU A 89 6.29 1.48 10.88
C LEU A 89 7.67 2.13 10.70
N THR A 90 8.30 2.59 11.81
CA THR A 90 9.66 3.13 11.80
C THR A 90 10.68 2.06 11.35
N ASP A 91 10.55 0.83 11.87
CA ASP A 91 11.47 -0.26 11.51
C ASP A 91 11.30 -0.68 10.03
N GLU A 92 10.06 -0.74 9.49
CA GLU A 92 9.85 -1.01 8.06
C GLU A 92 10.46 0.08 7.16
N LEU A 93 10.33 1.35 7.51
CA LEU A 93 11.00 2.43 6.77
C LEU A 93 12.53 2.26 6.77
N ASN A 94 13.12 1.91 7.92
CA ASN A 94 14.56 1.64 8.01
C ASN A 94 14.98 0.41 7.18
N ARG A 95 14.17 -0.64 7.17
CA ARG A 95 14.38 -1.84 6.35
C ARG A 95 14.29 -1.53 4.87
N CYS A 96 13.28 -0.75 4.46
CA CYS A 96 13.17 -0.26 3.08
C CYS A 96 14.40 0.55 2.67
N SER A 97 14.87 1.45 3.54
CA SER A 97 16.09 2.24 3.30
C SER A 97 17.32 1.34 3.09
N GLN A 98 17.50 0.29 3.91
CA GLN A 98 18.59 -0.67 3.76
C GLN A 98 18.53 -1.44 2.43
N LEU A 99 17.30 -1.82 2.00
CA LEU A 99 17.05 -2.57 0.77
C LEU A 99 16.89 -1.67 -0.47
N LYS A 100 16.99 -0.34 -0.31
CA LYS A 100 16.73 0.65 -1.37
C LYS A 100 15.34 0.51 -2.00
N ILE A 101 14.35 0.17 -1.19
CA ILE A 101 12.95 0.07 -1.58
C ILE A 101 12.33 1.47 -1.46
N PRO A 102 11.78 2.04 -2.56
CA PRO A 102 11.29 3.41 -2.55
C PRO A 102 9.92 3.58 -1.89
N TYR A 103 9.11 2.54 -1.79
CA TYR A 103 7.71 2.62 -1.37
C TYR A 103 7.36 1.62 -0.29
N LEU A 104 6.68 2.11 0.76
CA LEU A 104 6.07 1.32 1.83
C LEU A 104 4.56 1.57 1.85
N VAL A 105 3.76 0.59 1.45
CA VAL A 105 2.30 0.64 1.52
C VAL A 105 1.82 0.34 2.94
N THR A 106 0.84 1.10 3.42
CA THR A 106 0.24 0.87 4.74
C THR A 106 -1.27 1.05 4.73
N HIS A 107 -1.98 0.08 5.33
CA HIS A 107 -3.36 0.29 5.77
C HIS A 107 -3.41 1.29 6.92
N LEU A 108 -4.51 2.03 7.04
CA LEU A 108 -4.67 3.11 8.01
C LEU A 108 -5.25 2.66 9.35
N GLY A 109 -5.64 1.39 9.44
CA GLY A 109 -6.02 0.74 10.68
C GLY A 109 -7.48 0.93 11.10
N HIS A 110 -7.77 0.60 12.37
CA HIS A 110 -9.12 0.55 12.95
C HIS A 110 -9.15 1.32 14.27
N HIS A 111 -10.07 2.28 14.39
CA HIS A 111 -10.16 3.20 15.54
C HIS A 111 -10.86 2.64 16.78
N GLY A 112 -11.40 1.41 16.71
CA GLY A 112 -12.13 0.80 17.83
C GLY A 112 -13.35 1.60 18.28
N ALA A 113 -13.46 1.87 19.58
CA ALA A 113 -14.53 2.65 20.17
C ALA A 113 -14.22 4.16 20.29
N GLU A 114 -12.99 4.60 20.04
CA GLU A 114 -12.58 6.01 20.18
C GLU A 114 -13.20 6.93 19.11
N GLY A 115 -13.68 6.35 18.01
CA GLY A 115 -14.33 7.08 16.93
C GLY A 115 -13.37 7.52 15.81
N HIS A 116 -13.95 7.76 14.66
CA HIS A 116 -13.25 7.95 13.39
C HIS A 116 -12.24 9.10 13.42
N LYS A 117 -12.65 10.29 13.86
CA LYS A 117 -11.77 11.47 13.97
C LYS A 117 -10.53 11.19 14.83
N LYS A 118 -10.72 10.49 15.96
CA LYS A 118 -9.60 10.12 16.83
C LYS A 118 -8.67 9.11 16.15
N GLY A 119 -9.24 8.20 15.37
CA GLY A 119 -8.46 7.29 14.52
C GLY A 119 -7.58 8.04 13.52
N GLN A 120 -8.14 9.01 12.79
CA GLN A 120 -7.36 9.86 11.86
C GLN A 120 -6.21 10.60 12.57
N GLU A 121 -6.49 11.26 13.72
CA GLU A 121 -5.46 11.95 14.51
C GLU A 121 -4.32 11.01 14.92
N LYS A 122 -4.65 9.77 15.31
CA LYS A 122 -3.65 8.76 15.67
C LYS A 122 -2.82 8.32 14.46
N VAL A 123 -3.43 8.08 13.32
CA VAL A 123 -2.72 7.71 12.09
C VAL A 123 -1.74 8.82 11.69
N ILE A 124 -2.18 10.09 11.69
CA ILE A 124 -1.34 11.25 11.40
C ILE A 124 -0.14 11.29 12.37
N ALA A 125 -0.39 11.15 13.66
CA ALA A 125 0.66 11.15 14.66
C ALA A 125 1.64 9.95 14.51
N ALA A 126 1.11 8.75 14.22
CA ALA A 126 1.92 7.54 14.05
C ALA A 126 2.85 7.64 12.84
N ILE A 127 2.32 8.08 11.69
CA ILE A 127 3.09 8.25 10.46
C ILE A 127 4.12 9.38 10.62
N GLY A 128 3.73 10.53 11.19
CA GLY A 128 4.64 11.63 11.47
C GLY A 128 5.82 11.20 12.34
N GLN A 129 5.55 10.52 13.47
CA GLN A 129 6.59 9.99 14.34
C GLN A 129 7.51 8.99 13.65
N ALA A 130 6.93 8.11 12.79
CA ALA A 130 7.74 7.14 12.06
C ALA A 130 8.67 7.81 11.04
N LEU A 131 8.18 8.81 10.31
CA LEU A 131 8.96 9.58 9.35
C LEU A 131 10.09 10.39 10.01
N ASP A 132 9.83 10.96 11.19
CA ASP A 132 10.81 11.72 11.96
C ASP A 132 11.95 10.83 12.50
N ASN A 133 11.64 9.57 12.82
CA ASN A 133 12.58 8.63 13.45
C ASN A 133 13.26 7.68 12.47
N ALA A 134 12.78 7.61 11.22
CA ALA A 134 13.34 6.72 10.20
C ALA A 134 14.36 7.43 9.32
N ALA A 135 15.38 6.67 8.91
CA ALA A 135 16.38 7.13 7.95
C ALA A 135 15.92 6.89 6.49
N GLY A 136 16.47 7.68 5.56
CA GLY A 136 16.30 7.50 4.12
C GLY A 136 15.07 8.19 3.55
N ASP A 137 14.81 7.91 2.26
CA ASP A 137 13.85 8.63 1.43
C ASP A 137 12.63 7.78 1.03
N THR A 138 12.45 6.61 1.68
CA THR A 138 11.30 5.74 1.42
C THR A 138 10.00 6.51 1.66
N MET A 139 9.11 6.48 0.67
CA MET A 139 7.80 7.10 0.72
C MET A 139 6.79 6.13 1.34
N ILE A 140 6.03 6.58 2.33
CA ILE A 140 4.86 5.87 2.84
C ILE A 140 3.70 6.11 1.88
N LEU A 141 3.03 5.04 1.47
CA LEU A 141 1.84 5.10 0.63
C LEU A 141 0.60 4.78 1.47
N LEU A 142 -0.27 5.76 1.59
CA LEU A 142 -1.57 5.62 2.26
C LEU A 142 -2.50 4.82 1.34
N GLU A 143 -2.95 3.67 1.80
CA GLU A 143 -3.86 2.83 1.04
C GLU A 143 -5.31 3.09 1.43
N ASN A 144 -6.20 3.29 0.44
CA ASN A 144 -7.63 3.30 0.68
C ASN A 144 -8.10 1.92 1.17
N THR A 145 -9.10 1.89 2.05
CA THR A 145 -9.64 0.65 2.64
C THR A 145 -11.06 0.37 2.19
N ALA A 146 -11.54 -0.84 2.43
CA ALA A 146 -12.88 -1.29 2.03
C ALA A 146 -14.05 -0.63 2.82
N ASN A 147 -13.75 0.36 3.67
CA ASN A 147 -14.73 1.00 4.56
C ASN A 147 -15.42 0.00 5.50
N GLU A 148 -14.70 -1.02 5.94
CA GLU A 148 -15.18 -1.95 6.95
C GLU A 148 -15.45 -1.23 8.29
N LYS A 149 -16.20 -1.87 9.16
CA LYS A 149 -16.56 -1.27 10.45
C LYS A 149 -15.32 -0.79 11.22
N ASN A 150 -15.31 0.49 11.60
CA ASN A 150 -14.26 1.16 12.37
C ASN A 150 -12.91 1.31 11.62
N THR A 151 -12.82 1.06 10.32
CA THR A 151 -11.61 1.37 9.55
C THR A 151 -11.42 2.87 9.39
N VAL A 152 -10.17 3.25 9.20
CA VAL A 152 -9.74 4.58 8.74
C VAL A 152 -9.31 4.45 7.28
N GLY A 153 -9.58 5.47 6.46
CA GLY A 153 -9.26 5.45 5.03
C GLY A 153 -10.34 4.80 4.16
N GLY A 154 -11.55 4.64 4.67
CA GLY A 154 -12.69 4.06 3.95
C GLY A 154 -13.28 4.97 2.88
N THR A 155 -12.98 6.27 2.91
CA THR A 155 -13.31 7.21 1.84
C THR A 155 -12.05 7.90 1.31
N PHE A 156 -12.08 8.39 0.08
CA PHE A 156 -10.95 9.15 -0.47
C PHE A 156 -10.73 10.45 0.31
N THR A 157 -11.79 11.10 0.77
CA THR A 157 -11.73 12.27 1.69
C THR A 157 -10.94 11.91 2.96
N ASP A 158 -11.13 10.72 3.51
CA ASP A 158 -10.42 10.25 4.70
C ASP A 158 -8.91 10.16 4.47
N VAL A 159 -8.51 9.60 3.34
CA VAL A 159 -7.11 9.52 2.91
C VAL A 159 -6.53 10.93 2.74
N GLY A 160 -7.31 11.85 2.13
CA GLY A 160 -6.94 13.25 1.95
C GLY A 160 -6.73 14.01 3.26
N VAL A 161 -7.64 13.82 4.23
CA VAL A 161 -7.52 14.42 5.57
C VAL A 161 -6.22 13.99 6.26
N ILE A 162 -5.84 12.72 6.12
CA ILE A 162 -4.59 12.21 6.70
C ILE A 162 -3.38 12.81 5.99
N ALA A 163 -3.38 12.86 4.65
CA ALA A 163 -2.30 13.46 3.88
C ALA A 163 -2.13 14.96 4.19
N ASP A 164 -3.23 15.70 4.34
CA ASP A 164 -3.22 17.11 4.73
C ASP A 164 -2.73 17.30 6.17
N GLY A 165 -3.16 16.42 7.09
CA GLY A 165 -2.71 16.42 8.49
C GLY A 165 -1.20 16.16 8.65
N LEU A 166 -0.59 15.47 7.67
CA LEU A 166 0.85 15.29 7.56
C LEU A 166 1.55 16.45 6.82
N GLY A 167 0.84 17.57 6.57
CA GLY A 167 1.41 18.75 5.92
C GLY A 167 1.84 18.49 4.47
N ARG A 168 1.26 17.50 3.82
CA ARG A 168 1.67 17.03 2.49
C ARG A 168 3.17 16.72 2.39
N GLU A 169 3.70 16.10 3.45
CA GLU A 169 5.08 15.62 3.54
C GLU A 169 5.52 14.95 2.22
N PRO A 170 6.65 15.31 1.61
CA PRO A 170 7.09 14.73 0.34
C PRO A 170 7.24 13.20 0.35
N ARG A 171 7.53 12.61 1.51
CA ARG A 171 7.62 11.16 1.69
C ARG A 171 6.28 10.47 1.98
N VAL A 172 5.15 11.14 1.71
CA VAL A 172 3.81 10.55 1.81
C VAL A 172 3.18 10.58 0.43
N GLY A 173 2.69 9.44 -0.05
CA GLY A 173 1.97 9.28 -1.30
C GLY A 173 0.78 8.36 -1.11
N PHE A 174 0.30 7.79 -2.22
CA PHE A 174 -0.91 6.98 -2.22
C PHE A 174 -0.70 5.62 -2.87
N CYS A 175 -1.42 4.63 -2.32
CA CYS A 175 -1.72 3.35 -2.95
C CYS A 175 -3.23 3.27 -3.15
N PHE A 176 -3.67 2.91 -4.35
CA PHE A 176 -5.07 2.73 -4.69
C PHE A 176 -5.37 1.24 -4.87
N ASP A 177 -6.23 0.67 -4.02
CA ASP A 177 -6.72 -0.69 -4.19
C ASP A 177 -8.11 -0.67 -4.83
N THR A 178 -8.24 -1.37 -5.96
CA THR A 178 -9.49 -1.42 -6.76
C THR A 178 -10.61 -2.19 -6.06
N CYS A 179 -10.28 -3.27 -5.34
CA CYS A 179 -11.24 -4.02 -4.54
C CYS A 179 -11.76 -3.16 -3.37
N HIS A 180 -10.84 -2.52 -2.64
CA HIS A 180 -11.19 -1.66 -1.51
C HIS A 180 -12.05 -0.48 -1.95
N ALA A 181 -11.69 0.21 -3.03
CA ALA A 181 -12.47 1.31 -3.56
C ALA A 181 -13.91 0.87 -3.91
N ALA A 182 -14.04 -0.23 -4.65
CA ALA A 182 -15.35 -0.76 -5.01
C ALA A 182 -16.15 -1.24 -3.79
N ALA A 183 -15.51 -1.89 -2.82
CA ALA A 183 -16.14 -2.32 -1.57
C ALA A 183 -16.59 -1.14 -0.72
N ALA A 184 -15.89 -0.01 -0.76
CA ALA A 184 -16.27 1.24 -0.10
C ALA A 184 -17.42 1.97 -0.82
N GLY A 185 -17.74 1.60 -2.06
CA GLY A 185 -18.85 2.18 -2.84
C GLY A 185 -18.43 3.02 -4.05
N TYR A 186 -17.13 3.13 -4.34
CA TYR A 186 -16.63 3.79 -5.55
C TYR A 186 -16.74 2.82 -6.73
N ASP A 187 -17.84 2.92 -7.45
CA ASP A 187 -18.22 1.96 -8.52
C ASP A 187 -17.40 2.16 -9.81
N LEU A 188 -16.20 1.55 -9.82
CA LEU A 188 -15.34 1.51 -11.01
C LEU A 188 -16.05 0.91 -12.24
N LYS A 189 -16.95 -0.06 -12.03
CA LYS A 189 -17.66 -0.72 -13.12
C LYS A 189 -18.75 0.15 -13.74
N GLY A 190 -19.47 0.90 -12.90
CA GLY A 190 -20.57 1.75 -13.35
C GLY A 190 -20.12 3.12 -13.86
N HIS A 191 -19.05 3.67 -13.29
CA HIS A 191 -18.59 5.04 -13.60
C HIS A 191 -17.30 5.10 -14.42
N GLY A 192 -16.55 4.00 -14.52
CA GLY A 192 -15.25 3.94 -15.20
C GLY A 192 -14.07 4.49 -14.39
N ALA A 193 -12.88 4.09 -14.80
CA ALA A 193 -11.63 4.47 -14.11
C ALA A 193 -11.40 5.99 -14.10
N GLU A 194 -11.68 6.69 -15.21
CA GLU A 194 -11.50 8.15 -15.32
C GLU A 194 -12.29 8.91 -14.26
N THR A 195 -13.56 8.56 -14.09
CA THR A 195 -14.42 9.20 -13.08
C THR A 195 -13.94 8.93 -11.67
N VAL A 196 -13.61 7.67 -11.35
CA VAL A 196 -13.20 7.29 -10.00
C VAL A 196 -11.83 7.85 -9.65
N PHE A 197 -10.87 7.87 -10.57
CA PHE A 197 -9.59 8.55 -10.34
C PHE A 197 -9.75 10.07 -10.25
N GLY A 198 -10.73 10.65 -10.96
CA GLY A 198 -11.11 12.05 -10.78
C GLY A 198 -11.57 12.35 -9.34
N TRP A 199 -12.47 11.52 -8.79
CA TRP A 199 -12.89 11.64 -7.39
C TRP A 199 -11.71 11.45 -6.42
N PHE A 200 -10.83 10.49 -6.71
CA PHE A 200 -9.64 10.29 -5.88
C PHE A 200 -8.73 11.54 -5.89
N ALA A 201 -8.55 12.16 -7.06
CA ALA A 201 -7.76 13.37 -7.18
C ALA A 201 -8.37 14.55 -6.42
N ASP A 202 -9.69 14.70 -6.48
CA ASP A 202 -10.42 15.79 -5.83
C ASP A 202 -10.44 15.64 -4.30
N GLU A 203 -10.60 14.40 -3.80
CA GLU A 203 -10.81 14.12 -2.39
C GLU A 203 -9.52 13.74 -1.64
N ALA A 204 -8.69 12.85 -2.20
CA ALA A 204 -7.46 12.38 -1.56
C ALA A 204 -6.25 13.26 -1.88
N GLY A 205 -6.12 13.67 -3.14
CA GLY A 205 -5.06 14.54 -3.61
C GLY A 205 -4.47 14.16 -4.96
N ASP A 206 -3.50 14.94 -5.39
CA ASP A 206 -2.88 14.87 -6.71
C ASP A 206 -2.43 13.44 -7.10
N LEU A 207 -2.89 12.97 -8.25
CA LEU A 207 -2.53 11.66 -8.82
C LEU A 207 -1.02 11.51 -9.09
N SER A 208 -0.26 12.60 -9.15
CA SER A 208 1.21 12.53 -9.22
C SER A 208 1.83 11.86 -7.98
N ARG A 209 1.11 11.83 -6.86
CA ARG A 209 1.50 11.18 -5.60
C ARG A 209 0.99 9.73 -5.49
N LEU A 210 0.11 9.29 -6.37
CA LEU A 210 -0.27 7.89 -6.52
C LEU A 210 0.90 7.15 -7.18
N LYS A 211 1.41 6.10 -6.53
CA LYS A 211 2.59 5.35 -6.98
C LYS A 211 2.29 3.89 -7.25
N VAL A 212 1.34 3.34 -6.51
CA VAL A 212 0.98 1.92 -6.56
C VAL A 212 -0.52 1.78 -6.75
N ILE A 213 -0.91 0.87 -7.62
CA ILE A 213 -2.27 0.37 -7.73
C ILE A 213 -2.26 -1.11 -7.38
N HIS A 214 -2.95 -1.47 -6.30
CA HIS A 214 -3.30 -2.84 -6.03
C HIS A 214 -4.48 -3.20 -6.93
N LEU A 215 -4.17 -3.99 -7.93
CA LEU A 215 -5.15 -4.39 -8.95
C LEU A 215 -5.79 -5.69 -8.55
N ASN A 216 -6.92 -5.60 -7.87
CA ASN A 216 -7.65 -6.73 -7.32
C ASN A 216 -9.10 -6.71 -7.82
N ASP A 217 -9.62 -7.87 -8.21
CA ASP A 217 -11.06 -8.06 -8.35
C ASP A 217 -11.68 -8.39 -6.99
N MET A 218 -12.99 -8.36 -6.85
CA MET A 218 -13.66 -8.51 -5.57
C MET A 218 -14.72 -9.63 -5.58
N LYS A 219 -14.83 -10.33 -4.44
CA LYS A 219 -15.91 -11.34 -4.22
C LYS A 219 -17.23 -10.73 -3.82
N GLY A 220 -17.18 -9.59 -3.11
CA GLY A 220 -18.36 -8.86 -2.67
C GLY A 220 -19.02 -8.06 -3.79
N GLY A 221 -20.16 -7.42 -3.48
CA GLY A 221 -20.77 -6.43 -4.35
C GLY A 221 -20.21 -5.02 -4.09
N ILE A 222 -20.46 -4.09 -5.01
CA ILE A 222 -20.14 -2.66 -4.82
C ILE A 222 -20.80 -2.16 -3.53
N GLY A 223 -20.03 -1.46 -2.70
CA GLY A 223 -20.50 -0.96 -1.40
C GLY A 223 -20.68 -2.03 -0.32
N SER A 224 -20.14 -3.24 -0.52
CA SER A 224 -20.29 -4.35 0.44
C SER A 224 -19.55 -4.16 1.75
N GLN A 225 -18.58 -3.25 1.81
CA GLN A 225 -17.68 -3.04 2.94
C GLN A 225 -16.94 -4.33 3.36
N LEU A 226 -16.56 -5.16 2.37
CA LEU A 226 -15.87 -6.43 2.58
C LEU A 226 -14.55 -6.45 1.81
N ASP A 227 -13.45 -6.50 2.53
CA ASP A 227 -12.13 -6.75 1.96
C ASP A 227 -12.00 -8.25 1.63
N ARG A 228 -12.41 -8.62 0.41
CA ARG A 228 -12.33 -10.00 -0.10
C ARG A 228 -11.98 -9.98 -1.58
N HIS A 229 -10.69 -10.19 -1.85
CA HIS A 229 -10.15 -10.24 -3.20
C HIS A 229 -10.59 -11.49 -3.96
N GLU A 230 -10.74 -11.33 -5.26
CA GLU A 230 -10.92 -12.41 -6.23
C GLU A 230 -9.86 -12.27 -7.34
N HIS A 231 -9.65 -13.33 -8.08
CA HIS A 231 -8.77 -13.30 -9.25
C HIS A 231 -9.32 -12.35 -10.31
N LEU A 232 -8.41 -11.65 -10.99
CA LEU A 232 -8.77 -10.65 -12.01
C LEU A 232 -9.72 -11.23 -13.07
N GLY A 233 -10.79 -10.52 -13.30
CA GLY A 233 -11.83 -10.90 -14.26
C GLY A 233 -12.82 -11.97 -13.79
N LEU A 234 -12.61 -12.54 -12.59
CA LEU A 234 -13.50 -13.59 -12.04
C LEU A 234 -14.43 -13.08 -10.93
N GLY A 235 -14.28 -11.82 -10.54
CA GLY A 235 -15.08 -11.19 -9.50
C GLY A 235 -16.16 -10.24 -10.05
N THR A 236 -16.63 -9.39 -9.15
CA THR A 236 -17.74 -8.42 -9.45
C THR A 236 -17.29 -7.30 -10.38
N LEU A 237 -16.04 -6.85 -10.30
CA LEU A 237 -15.50 -5.83 -11.20
C LEU A 237 -15.43 -6.37 -12.63
N GLY A 238 -14.88 -7.56 -12.83
CA GLY A 238 -14.78 -8.22 -14.11
C GLY A 238 -13.66 -7.68 -15.00
N GLU A 239 -13.39 -8.38 -16.10
CA GLU A 239 -12.24 -8.12 -16.98
C GLU A 239 -12.27 -6.72 -17.61
N GLU A 240 -13.44 -6.23 -18.04
CA GLU A 240 -13.55 -4.92 -18.69
C GLU A 240 -13.14 -3.79 -17.75
N THR A 241 -13.58 -3.81 -16.48
CA THR A 241 -13.21 -2.80 -15.48
C THR A 241 -11.73 -2.86 -15.16
N ILE A 242 -11.17 -4.06 -15.00
CA ILE A 242 -9.73 -4.25 -14.75
C ILE A 242 -8.92 -3.70 -15.93
N ARG A 243 -9.35 -3.95 -17.16
CA ARG A 243 -8.73 -3.42 -18.38
C ARG A 243 -8.81 -1.89 -18.44
N ASP A 244 -9.94 -1.30 -18.08
CA ASP A 244 -10.14 0.16 -18.04
C ASP A 244 -9.14 0.82 -17.06
N VAL A 245 -8.96 0.26 -15.87
CA VAL A 245 -7.95 0.72 -14.91
C VAL A 245 -6.53 0.59 -15.45
N LEU A 246 -6.18 -0.55 -16.06
CA LEU A 246 -4.84 -0.81 -16.61
C LEU A 246 -4.49 0.09 -17.78
N THR A 247 -5.46 0.49 -18.59
CA THR A 247 -5.28 1.29 -19.79
C THR A 247 -5.63 2.75 -19.59
N PHE A 248 -5.86 3.16 -18.34
CA PHE A 248 -6.12 4.56 -18.01
C PHE A 248 -5.03 5.46 -18.58
N PRO A 249 -5.37 6.46 -19.41
CA PRO A 249 -4.39 7.30 -20.05
C PRO A 249 -3.72 8.22 -19.03
N THR A 250 -2.48 7.96 -18.72
CA THR A 250 -1.70 8.73 -17.76
C THR A 250 -0.24 8.80 -18.13
N ASP A 251 0.41 9.93 -17.81
CA ASP A 251 1.87 10.10 -17.87
C ASP A 251 2.56 9.70 -16.55
N TYR A 252 1.80 9.24 -15.55
CA TYR A 252 2.34 8.79 -14.28
C TYR A 252 2.92 7.38 -14.39
N ASP A 253 4.01 7.14 -13.67
CA ASP A 253 4.71 5.85 -13.63
C ASP A 253 4.19 5.00 -12.46
N TRP A 254 2.96 4.49 -12.61
CA TRP A 254 2.32 3.65 -11.59
C TRP A 254 2.81 2.21 -11.68
N ALA A 255 3.02 1.58 -10.51
CA ALA A 255 3.24 0.15 -10.38
C ALA A 255 1.90 -0.55 -10.10
N PHE A 256 1.53 -1.53 -10.91
CA PHE A 256 0.33 -2.35 -10.73
C PHE A 256 0.72 -3.68 -10.11
N LEU A 257 0.14 -3.99 -8.96
CA LEU A 257 0.44 -5.18 -8.14
C LEU A 257 -0.81 -6.01 -7.89
N MET A 258 -0.65 -7.31 -8.11
CA MET A 258 -1.72 -8.30 -7.97
C MET A 258 -1.41 -9.27 -6.82
#